data_5cb228c04bb6ba80c872502069fae7a5
#
_entry.id   5cb228c04bb6ba80c872502069fae7a5
#
_cell.length_a   1.000
_cell.length_b   1.000
_cell.length_c   1.000
_cell.angle_alpha   90.00
_cell.angle_beta   90.00
_cell.angle_gamma   90.00
#
_symmetry.space_group_name_H-M   'P 1'
#
loop_
_entity.id
_entity.type
_entity.pdbx_description
1 polymer ?
#
loop_
_entity_poly.entity_id
_entity_poly.type
_entity_poly.pdbx_seq_one_letter_code
_entity_poly.pdbx_strand_id
1 'polypeptide(L)'
;MQTLDHDHVSVHIDAPPEAVYELIADVTRTPEFSPEILRCTWLDGATGPAVGARFEAVNKVSRGPSWKNRPVVTAAQPGREFAFSRTEKFSGTLVWRYRLEPGGSGTRLTESYEVIRPISRLGWFIIDRLFGCHDRRAELRAGMDQTLQRIRETAERDITPGHTPPKTATTA
;
A
#
# COMPACT_ATOMS: atom_id res chain seq x y z
N MET A 1 -16.56 -17.18 -12.15
CA MET A 1 -16.59 -16.39 -10.91
C MET A 1 -15.15 -16.03 -10.60
N GLN A 2 -14.85 -14.76 -10.43
CA GLN A 2 -13.48 -14.32 -10.11
C GLN A 2 -13.07 -14.83 -8.73
N THR A 3 -11.82 -15.21 -8.60
CA THR A 3 -11.22 -15.58 -7.31
C THR A 3 -9.95 -14.77 -7.13
N LEU A 4 -9.78 -14.16 -5.96
CA LEU A 4 -8.52 -13.59 -5.51
C LEU A 4 -7.91 -14.56 -4.49
N ASP A 5 -6.61 -14.78 -4.62
CA ASP A 5 -5.85 -15.63 -3.71
C ASP A 5 -4.60 -14.88 -3.24
N HIS A 6 -3.59 -14.78 -4.06
CA HIS A 6 -2.37 -14.01 -3.82
C HIS A 6 -1.77 -13.52 -5.12
N ASP A 7 -0.98 -12.45 -5.05
CA ASP A 7 -0.10 -12.01 -6.14
C ASP A 7 1.04 -11.16 -5.57
N HIS A 8 2.07 -10.93 -6.37
CA HIS A 8 3.19 -10.08 -6.00
C HIS A 8 3.84 -9.42 -7.21
N VAL A 9 4.45 -8.28 -6.97
CA VAL A 9 5.28 -7.54 -7.94
C VAL A 9 6.55 -7.09 -7.24
N SER A 10 7.66 -7.02 -7.98
CA SER A 10 8.95 -6.58 -7.44
C SER A 10 9.60 -5.54 -8.34
N VAL A 11 10.35 -4.63 -7.73
CA VAL A 11 11.18 -3.64 -8.42
C VAL A 11 12.53 -3.53 -7.74
N HIS A 12 13.57 -3.21 -8.51
CA HIS A 12 14.85 -2.79 -7.96
C HIS A 12 14.86 -1.25 -7.81
N ILE A 13 15.37 -0.77 -6.67
CA ILE A 13 15.45 0.65 -6.32
C ILE A 13 16.90 0.95 -5.91
N ASP A 14 17.54 1.92 -6.53
CA ASP A 14 18.89 2.36 -6.20
C ASP A 14 18.90 3.25 -4.94
N ALA A 15 18.41 2.67 -3.83
CA ALA A 15 18.28 3.31 -2.54
C ALA A 15 18.49 2.29 -1.40
N PRO A 16 19.03 2.71 -0.24
CA PRO A 16 19.17 1.84 0.93
C PRO A 16 17.80 1.33 1.43
N PRO A 17 17.73 0.09 1.95
CA PRO A 17 16.46 -0.46 2.46
C PRO A 17 15.78 0.40 3.52
N GLU A 18 16.54 1.06 4.37
CA GLU A 18 16.02 1.96 5.41
C GLU A 18 15.28 3.15 4.83
N ALA A 19 15.84 3.81 3.80
CA ALA A 19 15.23 4.94 3.14
C ALA A 19 13.93 4.54 2.39
N VAL A 20 13.95 3.38 1.73
CA VAL A 20 12.74 2.84 1.08
C VAL A 20 11.68 2.48 2.12
N TYR A 21 12.09 1.89 3.26
CA TYR A 21 11.18 1.55 4.35
C TYR A 21 10.49 2.78 4.92
N GLU A 22 11.19 3.88 5.16
CA GLU A 22 10.61 5.12 5.66
C GLU A 22 9.49 5.66 4.75
N LEU A 23 9.64 5.53 3.44
CA LEU A 23 8.61 5.92 2.48
C LEU A 23 7.35 5.06 2.56
N ILE A 24 7.51 3.72 2.60
CA ILE A 24 6.36 2.80 2.57
C ILE A 24 5.67 2.64 3.93
N ALA A 25 6.40 2.84 5.02
CA ALA A 25 5.88 2.68 6.38
C ALA A 25 5.17 3.94 6.90
N ASP A 26 5.43 5.10 6.31
CA ASP A 26 4.61 6.29 6.51
C ASP A 26 3.34 6.21 5.66
N VAL A 27 2.30 5.62 6.22
CA VAL A 27 1.03 5.44 5.50
C VAL A 27 0.39 6.76 5.04
N THR A 28 0.75 7.89 5.66
CA THR A 28 0.20 9.20 5.25
C THR A 28 0.69 9.61 3.86
N ARG A 29 1.81 9.03 3.41
CA ARG A 29 2.37 9.22 2.07
C ARG A 29 1.82 8.23 1.01
N THR A 30 1.06 7.22 1.40
CA THR A 30 0.50 6.23 0.46
C THR A 30 -0.23 6.87 -0.73
N PRO A 31 -0.97 8.00 -0.60
CA PRO A 31 -1.60 8.67 -1.75
C PRO A 31 -0.61 9.15 -2.83
N GLU A 32 0.66 9.36 -2.50
CA GLU A 32 1.70 9.73 -3.47
C GLU A 32 2.01 8.57 -4.43
N PHE A 33 1.82 7.34 -3.97
CA PHE A 33 2.25 6.13 -4.68
C PHE A 33 1.09 5.31 -5.23
N SER A 34 0.07 5.05 -4.42
CA SER A 34 -1.05 4.19 -4.79
C SER A 34 -2.09 4.90 -5.66
N PRO A 35 -2.51 4.30 -6.79
CA PRO A 35 -3.56 4.88 -7.63
C PRO A 35 -4.95 4.82 -7.01
N GLU A 36 -5.18 3.96 -6.01
CA GLU A 36 -6.48 3.75 -5.39
C GLU A 36 -6.65 4.49 -4.06
N ILE A 37 -5.59 5.00 -3.44
CA ILE A 37 -5.65 5.63 -2.12
C ILE A 37 -5.69 7.15 -2.25
N LEU A 38 -6.75 7.77 -1.71
CA LEU A 38 -6.91 9.22 -1.66
C LEU A 38 -6.29 9.85 -0.43
N ARG A 39 -6.33 9.15 0.70
CA ARG A 39 -5.81 9.62 1.98
C ARG A 39 -5.61 8.45 2.95
N CYS A 40 -4.53 8.51 3.73
CA CYS A 40 -4.35 7.69 4.92
C CYS A 40 -4.10 8.57 6.14
N THR A 41 -4.60 8.14 7.30
CA THR A 41 -4.44 8.86 8.57
C THR A 41 -4.28 7.84 9.70
N TRP A 42 -3.26 8.00 10.54
CA TRP A 42 -3.10 7.18 11.74
C TRP A 42 -4.28 7.39 12.69
N LEU A 43 -4.66 6.35 13.40
CA LEU A 43 -5.78 6.33 14.36
C LEU A 43 -5.28 6.04 15.77
N ASP A 44 -6.15 6.27 16.74
CA ASP A 44 -5.98 5.86 18.14
C ASP A 44 -4.67 6.39 18.77
N GLY A 45 -4.23 7.58 18.34
CA GLY A 45 -3.00 8.22 18.85
C GLY A 45 -1.70 7.65 18.27
N ALA A 46 -1.76 6.73 17.30
CA ALA A 46 -0.56 6.28 16.59
C ALA A 46 0.02 7.41 15.74
N THR A 47 1.34 7.52 15.73
CA THR A 47 2.10 8.53 14.98
C THR A 47 3.05 7.92 13.95
N GLY A 48 3.08 6.60 13.86
CA GLY A 48 3.97 5.88 12.96
C GLY A 48 3.76 4.37 12.97
N PRO A 49 4.58 3.62 12.22
CA PRO A 49 4.44 2.19 12.07
C PRO A 49 4.84 1.44 13.34
N ALA A 50 3.87 0.72 13.91
CA ALA A 50 4.08 -0.24 14.99
C ALA A 50 3.08 -1.38 14.84
N VAL A 51 3.46 -2.60 15.20
CA VAL A 51 2.54 -3.75 15.20
C VAL A 51 1.33 -3.43 16.08
N GLY A 52 0.13 -3.61 15.54
CA GLY A 52 -1.13 -3.25 16.20
C GLY A 52 -1.59 -1.80 15.95
N ALA A 53 -0.74 -0.91 15.43
CA ALA A 53 -1.16 0.42 15.03
C ALA A 53 -2.23 0.34 13.95
N ARG A 54 -3.18 1.26 14.00
CA ARG A 54 -4.31 1.34 13.05
C ARG A 54 -4.25 2.63 12.25
N PHE A 55 -4.72 2.56 11.03
CA PHE A 55 -4.91 3.75 10.20
C PHE A 55 -6.22 3.67 9.41
N GLU A 56 -6.79 4.81 9.05
CA GLU A 56 -7.92 4.89 8.13
C GLU A 56 -7.40 5.18 6.72
N ALA A 57 -7.79 4.35 5.76
CA ALA A 57 -7.54 4.61 4.36
C ALA A 57 -8.84 4.93 3.64
N VAL A 58 -8.84 6.02 2.88
CA VAL A 58 -9.92 6.41 1.97
C VAL A 58 -9.54 5.96 0.59
N ASN A 59 -10.33 5.06 0.03
CA ASN A 59 -10.06 4.41 -1.24
C ASN A 59 -11.02 4.91 -2.33
N LYS A 60 -10.55 4.89 -3.58
CA LYS A 60 -11.32 5.22 -4.77
C LYS A 60 -10.75 4.45 -5.96
N VAL A 61 -11.62 3.81 -6.71
CA VAL A 61 -11.30 3.30 -8.05
C VAL A 61 -11.96 4.18 -9.11
N SER A 62 -11.70 3.92 -10.37
CA SER A 62 -12.21 4.74 -11.50
C SER A 62 -13.73 4.90 -11.51
N ARG A 63 -14.46 3.89 -11.03
CA ARG A 63 -15.94 3.89 -10.94
C ARG A 63 -16.40 3.67 -9.51
N GLY A 64 -17.65 4.02 -9.23
CA GLY A 64 -18.26 3.85 -7.91
C GLY A 64 -17.88 4.93 -6.88
N PRO A 65 -18.44 4.85 -5.68
CA PRO A 65 -18.15 5.77 -4.58
C PRO A 65 -16.76 5.51 -3.98
N SER A 66 -16.22 6.49 -3.26
CA SER A 66 -15.10 6.25 -2.35
C SER A 66 -15.58 5.45 -1.14
N TRP A 67 -14.68 4.65 -0.57
CA TRP A 67 -14.97 3.90 0.66
C TRP A 67 -13.80 4.00 1.63
N LYS A 68 -14.07 3.70 2.88
CA LYS A 68 -13.08 3.71 3.96
C LYS A 68 -12.83 2.31 4.46
N ASN A 69 -11.59 2.02 4.79
CA ASN A 69 -11.22 0.85 5.59
C ASN A 69 -10.26 1.25 6.72
N ARG A 70 -10.06 0.34 7.67
CA ARG A 70 -9.23 0.57 8.85
C ARG A 70 -8.25 -0.58 9.03
N PRO A 71 -7.16 -0.58 8.25
CA PRO A 71 -6.12 -1.60 8.39
C PRO A 71 -5.44 -1.57 9.75
N VAL A 72 -4.87 -2.73 10.11
CA VAL A 72 -4.05 -2.92 11.29
C VAL A 72 -2.66 -3.35 10.84
N VAL A 73 -1.61 -2.69 11.31
CA VAL A 73 -0.22 -3.06 11.05
C VAL A 73 0.08 -4.42 11.68
N THR A 74 0.57 -5.36 10.88
CA THR A 74 0.91 -6.72 11.30
C THR A 74 2.41 -7.00 11.33
N ALA A 75 3.21 -6.21 10.60
CA ALA A 75 4.66 -6.21 10.68
C ALA A 75 5.21 -4.79 10.45
N ALA A 76 6.22 -4.42 11.25
CA ALA A 76 6.92 -3.15 11.16
C ALA A 76 8.38 -3.37 11.54
N GLN A 77 9.19 -3.84 10.59
CA GLN A 77 10.61 -4.14 10.74
C GLN A 77 11.42 -3.20 9.85
N PRO A 78 12.04 -2.15 10.41
CA PRO A 78 12.80 -1.16 9.63
C PRO A 78 13.78 -1.81 8.66
N GLY A 79 13.79 -1.33 7.41
CA GLY A 79 14.64 -1.84 6.35
C GLY A 79 14.34 -3.27 5.86
N ARG A 80 13.31 -3.93 6.38
CA ARG A 80 13.02 -5.35 6.06
C ARG A 80 11.59 -5.64 5.65
N GLU A 81 10.61 -5.22 6.46
CA GLU A 81 9.22 -5.57 6.20
C GLU A 81 8.24 -4.55 6.80
N PHE A 82 7.24 -4.18 6.00
CA PHE A 82 6.05 -3.50 6.47
C PHE A 82 4.83 -4.26 5.96
N ALA A 83 3.90 -4.62 6.86
CA ALA A 83 2.70 -5.33 6.48
C ALA A 83 1.50 -4.86 7.31
N PHE A 84 0.33 -4.93 6.70
CA PHE A 84 -0.93 -4.64 7.34
C PHE A 84 -2.04 -5.54 6.82
N SER A 85 -3.03 -5.76 7.67
CA SER A 85 -4.24 -6.53 7.35
C SER A 85 -5.44 -5.60 7.30
N ARG A 86 -6.27 -5.74 6.29
CA ARG A 86 -7.60 -5.11 6.22
C ARG A 86 -8.69 -6.16 6.21
N THR A 87 -9.71 -5.96 7.01
CA THR A 87 -10.90 -6.83 7.08
C THR A 87 -12.14 -6.02 6.80
N GLU A 88 -12.94 -6.47 5.84
CA GLU A 88 -14.19 -5.85 5.47
C GLU A 88 -15.31 -6.89 5.44
N LYS A 89 -16.53 -6.46 5.76
CA LYS A 89 -17.66 -7.35 5.95
C LYS A 89 -17.96 -8.25 4.73
N PHE A 90 -17.86 -7.68 3.53
CA PHE A 90 -18.18 -8.38 2.28
C PHE A 90 -16.95 -8.70 1.42
N SER A 91 -15.88 -7.92 1.57
CA SER A 91 -14.65 -8.03 0.77
C SER A 91 -13.58 -8.91 1.43
N GLY A 92 -13.91 -9.60 2.52
CA GLY A 92 -13.02 -10.57 3.14
C GLY A 92 -11.90 -9.94 3.96
N THR A 93 -10.80 -10.68 4.10
CA THR A 93 -9.58 -10.23 4.78
C THR A 93 -8.40 -10.40 3.85
N LEU A 94 -7.68 -9.32 3.62
CA LEU A 94 -6.45 -9.30 2.85
C LEU A 94 -5.30 -8.83 3.73
N VAL A 95 -4.15 -9.45 3.55
CA VAL A 95 -2.87 -8.99 4.10
C VAL A 95 -2.06 -8.41 2.95
N TRP A 96 -1.64 -7.17 3.10
CA TRP A 96 -0.69 -6.49 2.23
C TRP A 96 0.67 -6.49 2.88
N ARG A 97 1.72 -6.73 2.09
CA ARG A 97 3.09 -6.86 2.58
C ARG A 97 4.07 -6.23 1.62
N TYR A 98 4.93 -5.40 2.16
CA TYR A 98 6.13 -4.90 1.52
C TYR A 98 7.32 -5.60 2.14
N ARG A 99 8.12 -6.28 1.32
CA ARG A 99 9.37 -6.92 1.74
C ARG A 99 10.54 -6.25 1.05
N LEU A 100 11.56 -5.93 1.82
CA LEU A 100 12.78 -5.29 1.36
C LEU A 100 13.95 -6.26 1.53
N GLU A 101 14.68 -6.47 0.45
CA GLU A 101 15.87 -7.32 0.42
C GLU A 101 17.03 -6.52 -0.17
N PRO A 102 18.24 -6.55 0.45
CA PRO A 102 19.41 -5.96 -0.18
C PRO A 102 19.66 -6.58 -1.56
N GLY A 103 19.90 -5.76 -2.57
CA GLY A 103 20.12 -6.21 -3.93
C GLY A 103 21.16 -5.37 -4.67
N GLY A 104 22.38 -5.84 -4.75
CA GLY A 104 23.46 -5.07 -5.37
C GLY A 104 23.74 -3.77 -4.62
N SER A 105 23.67 -2.62 -5.33
CA SER A 105 23.85 -1.28 -4.75
C SER A 105 22.59 -0.70 -4.10
N GLY A 106 21.47 -1.42 -4.11
CA GLY A 106 20.18 -0.88 -3.65
C GLY A 106 19.32 -1.93 -2.98
N THR A 107 18.00 -1.80 -3.18
CA THR A 107 16.96 -2.60 -2.54
C THR A 107 16.07 -3.28 -3.59
N ARG A 108 15.81 -4.56 -3.42
CA ARG A 108 14.68 -5.22 -4.07
C ARG A 108 13.46 -5.02 -3.18
N LEU A 109 12.48 -4.26 -3.65
CA LEU A 109 11.19 -4.08 -3.00
C LEU A 109 10.17 -4.99 -3.67
N THR A 110 9.48 -5.81 -2.86
CA THR A 110 8.37 -6.66 -3.29
C THR A 110 7.10 -6.24 -2.57
N GLU A 111 6.07 -5.87 -3.32
CA GLU A 111 4.71 -5.70 -2.83
C GLU A 111 3.90 -6.95 -3.13
N SER A 112 3.13 -7.43 -2.15
CA SER A 112 2.28 -8.60 -2.30
C SER A 112 0.97 -8.45 -1.54
N TYR A 113 -0.05 -9.16 -1.99
CA TYR A 113 -1.25 -9.39 -1.18
C TYR A 113 -1.52 -10.88 -1.05
N GLU A 114 -2.16 -11.24 0.06
CA GLU A 114 -2.66 -12.58 0.36
C GLU A 114 -4.09 -12.48 0.89
N VAL A 115 -4.98 -13.32 0.37
CA VAL A 115 -6.39 -13.38 0.79
C VAL A 115 -6.55 -14.43 1.88
N ILE A 116 -6.67 -13.98 3.13
CA ILE A 116 -6.86 -14.85 4.29
C ILE A 116 -8.33 -15.30 4.41
N ARG A 117 -9.26 -14.39 4.14
CA ARG A 117 -10.70 -14.69 4.06
C ARG A 117 -11.22 -14.24 2.71
N PRO A 118 -11.78 -15.16 1.91
CA PRO A 118 -12.22 -14.84 0.55
C PRO A 118 -13.35 -13.81 0.53
N ILE A 119 -13.45 -13.11 -0.58
CA ILE A 119 -14.54 -12.19 -0.89
C ILE A 119 -15.82 -13.02 -1.01
N SER A 120 -16.87 -12.60 -0.31
CA SER A 120 -18.17 -13.27 -0.36
C SER A 120 -18.83 -13.14 -1.75
N ARG A 121 -19.78 -14.02 -2.07
CA ARG A 121 -20.54 -13.91 -3.33
C ARG A 121 -21.23 -12.57 -3.49
N LEU A 122 -21.78 -12.03 -2.39
CA LEU A 122 -22.37 -10.69 -2.36
C LEU A 122 -21.29 -9.60 -2.56
N GLY A 123 -20.12 -9.77 -1.98
CA GLY A 123 -18.99 -8.88 -2.18
C GLY A 123 -18.57 -8.81 -3.65
N TRP A 124 -18.46 -9.95 -4.32
CA TRP A 124 -18.17 -10.00 -5.76
C TRP A 124 -19.25 -9.31 -6.60
N PHE A 125 -20.52 -9.51 -6.27
CA PHE A 125 -21.62 -8.82 -6.95
C PHE A 125 -21.52 -7.30 -6.80
N ILE A 126 -21.19 -6.81 -5.60
CA ILE A 126 -21.00 -5.37 -5.32
C ILE A 126 -19.80 -4.84 -6.11
N ILE A 127 -18.66 -5.54 -6.10
CA ILE A 127 -17.44 -5.15 -6.80
C ILE A 127 -17.69 -5.02 -8.31
N ASP A 128 -18.32 -6.03 -8.89
CA ASP A 128 -18.63 -6.02 -10.32
C ASP A 128 -19.67 -4.92 -10.68
N ARG A 129 -20.79 -4.89 -9.97
CA ARG A 129 -21.94 -4.05 -10.34
C ARG A 129 -21.74 -2.58 -9.99
N LEU A 130 -21.17 -2.29 -8.81
CA LEU A 130 -21.03 -0.92 -8.30
C LEU A 130 -19.70 -0.27 -8.72
N PHE A 131 -18.63 -1.05 -8.72
CA PHE A 131 -17.28 -0.55 -9.04
C PHE A 131 -16.84 -0.88 -10.47
N GLY A 132 -17.56 -1.73 -11.19
CA GLY A 132 -17.27 -2.10 -12.58
C GLY A 132 -15.93 -2.84 -12.75
N CYS A 133 -15.48 -3.51 -11.69
CA CYS A 133 -14.24 -4.27 -11.69
C CYS A 133 -14.48 -5.68 -12.27
N HIS A 134 -14.24 -5.84 -13.56
CA HIS A 134 -14.45 -7.12 -14.25
C HIS A 134 -13.27 -8.08 -14.09
N ASP A 135 -12.06 -7.57 -13.83
CA ASP A 135 -10.86 -8.36 -13.53
C ASP A 135 -10.08 -7.70 -12.38
N ARG A 136 -10.52 -7.96 -11.15
CA ARG A 136 -9.90 -7.36 -9.96
C ARG A 136 -8.44 -7.78 -9.78
N ARG A 137 -8.07 -8.97 -10.21
CA ARG A 137 -6.68 -9.45 -10.13
C ARG A 137 -5.76 -8.62 -11.03
N ALA A 138 -6.15 -8.42 -12.29
CA ALA A 138 -5.38 -7.60 -13.22
C ALA A 138 -5.29 -6.14 -12.75
N GLU A 139 -6.39 -5.58 -12.22
CA GLU A 139 -6.40 -4.21 -11.66
C GLU A 139 -5.46 -4.06 -10.47
N LEU A 140 -5.49 -5.01 -9.52
CA LEU A 140 -4.58 -4.99 -8.36
C LEU A 140 -3.13 -5.12 -8.79
N ARG A 141 -2.84 -6.01 -9.74
CA ARG A 141 -1.48 -6.16 -10.28
C ARG A 141 -0.98 -4.88 -10.92
N ALA A 142 -1.77 -4.26 -11.79
CA ALA A 142 -1.43 -2.99 -12.41
C ALA A 142 -1.25 -1.87 -11.36
N GLY A 143 -2.08 -1.86 -10.30
CA GLY A 143 -1.97 -0.94 -9.18
C GLY A 143 -0.67 -1.11 -8.40
N MET A 144 -0.26 -2.35 -8.09
CA MET A 144 1.02 -2.66 -7.45
C MET A 144 2.22 -2.23 -8.33
N ASP A 145 2.19 -2.55 -9.63
CA ASP A 145 3.23 -2.12 -10.57
C ASP A 145 3.40 -0.59 -10.54
N GLN A 146 2.29 0.15 -10.63
CA GLN A 146 2.31 1.60 -10.59
C GLN A 146 2.81 2.15 -9.25
N THR A 147 2.37 1.55 -8.14
CA THR A 147 2.80 1.91 -6.78
C THR A 147 4.31 1.76 -6.64
N LEU A 148 4.85 0.61 -7.03
CA LEU A 148 6.29 0.33 -6.93
C LEU A 148 7.14 1.27 -7.80
N GLN A 149 6.68 1.60 -9.02
CA GLN A 149 7.38 2.56 -9.88
C GLN A 149 7.46 3.95 -9.24
N ARG A 150 6.35 4.44 -8.67
CA ARG A 150 6.33 5.75 -7.99
C ARG A 150 7.18 5.77 -6.72
N ILE A 151 7.20 4.70 -5.94
CA ILE A 151 8.09 4.55 -4.78
C ILE A 151 9.54 4.61 -5.25
N ARG A 152 9.91 3.88 -6.32
CA ARG A 152 11.26 3.90 -6.89
C ARG A 152 11.68 5.32 -7.28
N GLU A 153 10.87 6.00 -8.09
CA GLU A 153 11.16 7.35 -8.57
C GLU A 153 11.34 8.34 -7.41
N THR A 154 10.57 8.19 -6.34
CA THR A 154 10.65 9.05 -5.16
C THR A 154 11.91 8.74 -4.35
N ALA A 155 12.17 7.47 -4.07
CA ALA A 155 13.34 7.06 -3.30
C ALA A 155 14.66 7.46 -3.99
N GLU A 156 14.77 7.22 -5.29
CA GLU A 156 15.97 7.56 -6.07
C GLU A 156 16.18 9.07 -6.21
N ARG A 157 15.10 9.87 -6.26
CA ARG A 157 15.17 11.33 -6.27
C ARG A 157 15.65 11.90 -4.94
N ASP A 158 15.12 11.38 -3.83
CA ASP A 158 15.39 11.88 -2.48
C ASP A 158 16.85 11.63 -2.06
N ILE A 159 17.52 10.64 -2.66
CA ILE A 159 18.95 10.31 -2.41
C ILE A 159 19.89 11.14 -3.28
N THR A 160 19.41 11.73 -4.39
CA THR A 160 20.26 12.55 -5.26
C THR A 160 20.71 13.83 -4.50
N PRO A 161 22.03 14.07 -4.31
CA PRO A 161 22.52 15.24 -3.58
C PRO A 161 22.05 16.54 -4.24
N GLY A 162 21.24 17.32 -3.52
CA GLY A 162 20.73 18.62 -3.99
C GLY A 162 19.21 18.80 -3.90
N HIS A 163 18.47 17.78 -3.55
CA HIS A 163 17.03 17.91 -3.33
C HIS A 163 16.71 18.16 -1.86
N THR A 164 16.38 19.40 -1.52
CA THR A 164 15.81 19.75 -0.20
C THR A 164 14.32 19.43 -0.25
N PRO A 165 13.80 18.51 0.60
CA PRO A 165 12.36 18.23 0.62
C PRO A 165 11.58 19.51 0.96
N PRO A 166 10.39 19.71 0.38
CA PRO A 166 9.54 20.83 0.72
C PRO A 166 9.19 20.76 2.21
N LYS A 167 9.57 21.81 2.96
CA LYS A 167 9.19 21.95 4.37
C LYS A 167 7.66 21.92 4.44
N THR A 168 7.11 20.90 5.11
CA THR A 168 5.70 20.90 5.53
C THR A 168 5.45 22.19 6.31
N ALA A 169 4.63 23.07 5.73
CA ALA A 169 4.20 24.28 6.41
C ALA A 169 3.36 23.87 7.63
N THR A 170 3.94 23.98 8.81
CA THR A 170 3.20 23.95 10.06
C THR A 170 2.36 25.23 10.10
N THR A 171 1.09 25.11 9.79
CA THR A 171 0.13 26.20 10.05
C THR A 171 -0.21 26.16 11.54
N ALA A 172 0.16 27.24 12.21
CA ALA A 172 -0.19 27.53 13.60
C ALA A 172 -1.70 27.75 13.75
#